data_69765c41fb730fa920ff65acf4f59444
#
_entry.id   69765c41fb730fa920ff65acf4f59444
#
_cell.length_a   1.000
_cell.length_b   1.000
_cell.length_c   1.000
_cell.angle_alpha   90.00
_cell.angle_beta   90.00
_cell.angle_gamma   90.00
#
_symmetry.space_group_name_H-M   'P 1'
#
loop_
_entity.id
_entity.type
_entity.pdbx_description
1 polymer ?
#
loop_
_entity_poly.entity_id
_entity_poly.type
_entity_poly.pdbx_seq_one_letter_code
_entity_poly.pdbx_strand_id
1 'polypeptide(L)'
;MRSVLAFLAIAAIGSSAMAQVQVVTTADGKKLISNFGGAGVTGKSTDMRWWAKQRNRRSPYDAIIERHAAAYGVDPVLVRAVIQVESNFDPRCVSNKGARGLMQLMPETAKRYGIRNIFDPEENIRGGVRELAELLVMFHDDLPRALAAYNAGQGAVLKYAGIPPYAETMTYVKRAMSVYYGTPYGQATSFAGSKAPKLKGGFTAPVAAVMLPGMRYLGSTN
;
A
#
# COMPACT_ATOMS: atom_id res chain seq x y z
N MET A 1 -33.20 36.96 46.83
CA MET A 1 -32.55 36.78 45.53
C MET A 1 -31.20 36.16 45.74
N ARG A 2 -31.05 34.84 45.54
CA ARG A 2 -29.83 34.10 45.75
C ARG A 2 -29.34 33.57 44.39
N SER A 3 -28.24 34.14 43.89
CA SER A 3 -27.60 33.70 42.67
C SER A 3 -26.73 32.46 42.95
N VAL A 4 -27.04 31.36 42.31
CA VAL A 4 -26.23 30.12 42.33
C VAL A 4 -25.30 30.18 41.15
N LEU A 5 -23.99 30.34 41.44
CA LEU A 5 -22.93 30.17 40.45
C LEU A 5 -22.62 28.68 40.31
N ALA A 6 -22.95 28.12 39.13
CA ALA A 6 -22.58 26.78 38.80
C ALA A 6 -21.13 26.78 38.22
N PHE A 7 -20.19 26.15 38.93
CA PHE A 7 -18.87 25.85 38.45
C PHE A 7 -18.92 24.68 37.47
N LEU A 8 -18.61 24.93 36.20
CA LEU A 8 -18.45 23.90 35.21
C LEU A 8 -17.00 23.40 35.31
N ALA A 9 -16.80 22.21 35.85
CA ALA A 9 -15.53 21.51 35.83
C ALA A 9 -15.32 20.88 34.45
N ILE A 10 -14.41 21.43 33.67
CA ILE A 10 -13.96 20.83 32.43
C ILE A 10 -12.97 19.72 32.76
N ALA A 11 -13.43 18.47 32.72
CA ALA A 11 -12.55 17.32 32.82
C ALA A 11 -11.85 17.18 31.45
N ALA A 12 -10.55 17.43 31.41
CA ALA A 12 -9.68 17.10 30.28
C ALA A 12 -9.58 15.58 30.18
N ILE A 13 -10.40 14.97 29.34
CA ILE A 13 -10.28 13.55 28.97
C ILE A 13 -9.15 13.47 27.96
N GLY A 14 -8.02 12.89 28.39
CA GLY A 14 -6.91 12.54 27.52
C GLY A 14 -7.40 11.63 26.41
N SER A 15 -7.36 12.11 25.18
CA SER A 15 -7.71 11.31 23.98
C SER A 15 -6.63 10.27 23.74
N SER A 16 -6.83 9.06 24.24
CA SER A 16 -6.19 7.87 23.71
C SER A 16 -6.69 7.73 22.26
N ALA A 17 -5.79 7.88 21.31
CA ALA A 17 -6.09 7.65 19.89
C ALA A 17 -6.41 6.18 19.68
N MET A 18 -7.66 5.81 19.92
CA MET A 18 -8.23 4.55 19.48
C MET A 18 -8.35 4.63 17.95
N ALA A 19 -7.79 3.64 17.25
CA ALA A 19 -8.00 3.47 15.81
C ALA A 19 -9.51 3.32 15.56
N GLN A 20 -10.18 4.41 15.20
CA GLN A 20 -11.61 4.39 14.90
C GLN A 20 -11.84 3.81 13.51
N VAL A 21 -12.49 2.66 13.49
CA VAL A 21 -13.14 2.14 12.27
C VAL A 21 -14.25 3.12 11.88
N GLN A 22 -14.05 3.86 10.80
CA GLN A 22 -15.10 4.71 10.27
C GLN A 22 -15.96 3.93 9.27
N VAL A 23 -17.24 3.77 9.59
CA VAL A 23 -18.24 3.27 8.67
C VAL A 23 -18.83 4.48 7.94
N VAL A 24 -18.49 4.64 6.67
CA VAL A 24 -19.08 5.68 5.81
C VAL A 24 -20.23 5.05 5.03
N THR A 25 -21.43 5.57 5.19
CA THR A 25 -22.57 5.19 4.35
C THR A 25 -22.58 6.09 3.12
N THR A 26 -22.49 5.48 1.94
CA THR A 26 -22.59 6.21 0.65
C THR A 26 -24.04 6.64 0.37
N ALA A 27 -24.23 7.59 -0.55
CA ALA A 27 -25.55 8.11 -0.91
C ALA A 27 -26.52 7.03 -1.45
N ASP A 28 -25.99 5.87 -1.89
CA ASP A 28 -26.73 4.69 -2.33
C ASP A 28 -26.95 3.66 -1.21
N GLY A 29 -26.66 4.04 0.06
CA GLY A 29 -26.95 3.22 1.25
C GLY A 29 -25.91 2.12 1.54
N LYS A 30 -24.82 2.01 0.77
CA LYS A 30 -23.76 1.02 1.02
C LYS A 30 -22.86 1.46 2.15
N LYS A 31 -22.61 0.57 3.10
CA LYS A 31 -21.66 0.79 4.19
C LYS A 31 -20.23 0.45 3.71
N LEU A 32 -19.37 1.46 3.63
CA LEU A 32 -17.93 1.29 3.40
C LEU A 32 -17.22 1.35 4.74
N ILE A 33 -16.50 0.28 5.08
CA ILE A 33 -15.66 0.23 6.27
C ILE A 33 -14.26 0.73 5.86
N SER A 34 -13.84 1.86 6.41
CA SER A 34 -12.51 2.41 6.17
C SER A 34 -11.66 2.25 7.43
N ASN A 35 -10.51 1.57 7.31
CA ASN A 35 -9.58 1.33 8.39
C ASN A 35 -8.55 2.46 8.56
N PHE A 36 -8.69 3.55 7.82
CA PHE A 36 -7.76 4.67 7.90
C PHE A 36 -8.16 5.60 9.05
N GLY A 37 -7.59 5.36 10.22
CA GLY A 37 -7.62 6.29 11.37
C GLY A 37 -6.74 7.50 11.11
N GLY A 38 -7.13 8.34 10.15
CA GLY A 38 -6.49 9.63 9.87
C GLY A 38 -7.55 10.65 9.56
N ALA A 39 -7.62 11.73 10.33
CA ALA A 39 -8.49 12.86 10.06
C ALA A 39 -8.29 13.35 8.63
N GLY A 40 -9.29 13.16 7.74
CA GLY A 40 -9.27 13.78 6.42
C GLY A 40 -9.66 12.91 5.23
N VAL A 41 -10.07 11.67 5.39
CA VAL A 41 -10.48 10.81 4.24
C VAL A 41 -12.00 10.82 4.03
N THR A 42 -12.67 11.92 4.34
CA THR A 42 -14.08 12.10 4.00
C THR A 42 -14.22 12.37 2.50
N GLY A 43 -14.82 11.47 1.76
CA GLY A 43 -15.26 11.65 0.37
C GLY A 43 -14.18 11.51 -0.74
N LYS A 44 -12.90 11.64 -0.44
CA LYS A 44 -11.81 11.59 -1.44
C LYS A 44 -11.22 10.21 -1.70
N SER A 45 -11.51 9.23 -0.86
CA SER A 45 -10.91 7.89 -0.96
C SER A 45 -11.36 7.07 -2.16
N THR A 46 -12.48 7.44 -2.80
CA THR A 46 -13.00 6.83 -4.02
C THR A 46 -12.60 7.58 -5.29
N ASP A 47 -12.10 8.82 -5.17
CA ASP A 47 -11.67 9.61 -6.32
C ASP A 47 -10.24 9.26 -6.75
N MET A 48 -10.12 8.54 -7.85
CA MET A 48 -8.82 8.17 -8.43
C MET A 48 -8.01 9.39 -8.88
N ARG A 49 -8.63 10.54 -9.14
CA ARG A 49 -7.91 11.80 -9.45
C ARG A 49 -7.14 12.30 -8.25
N TRP A 50 -7.71 12.17 -7.05
CA TRP A 50 -7.01 12.53 -5.82
C TRP A 50 -5.78 11.63 -5.61
N TRP A 51 -5.91 10.32 -5.84
CA TRP A 51 -4.79 9.38 -5.75
C TRP A 51 -3.70 9.69 -6.77
N ALA A 52 -4.06 9.99 -8.01
CA ALA A 52 -3.11 10.37 -9.05
C ALA A 52 -2.25 11.60 -8.67
N LYS A 53 -2.83 12.56 -7.98
CA LYS A 53 -2.12 13.77 -7.50
C LYS A 53 -1.06 13.46 -6.43
N GLN A 54 -1.11 12.30 -5.76
CA GLN A 54 -0.14 11.94 -4.73
C GLN A 54 1.21 11.48 -5.29
N ARG A 55 1.32 11.23 -6.59
CA ARG A 55 2.55 10.72 -7.25
C ARG A 55 3.83 11.46 -6.85
N ASN A 56 3.78 12.77 -6.80
CA ASN A 56 4.94 13.62 -6.55
C ASN A 56 5.04 14.11 -5.09
N ARG A 57 4.29 13.50 -4.19
CA ARG A 57 4.33 13.85 -2.78
C ARG A 57 5.69 13.47 -2.19
N ARG A 58 6.40 14.47 -1.64
CA ARG A 58 7.65 14.25 -0.90
C ARG A 58 7.38 13.66 0.48
N SER A 59 8.29 12.81 0.95
CA SER A 59 8.23 12.23 2.29
C SER A 59 9.61 12.21 2.94
N PRO A 60 9.71 12.17 4.26
CA PRO A 60 10.98 12.02 4.96
C PRO A 60 11.66 10.67 4.70
N TYR A 61 10.96 9.73 4.08
CA TYR A 61 11.45 8.38 3.79
C TYR A 61 12.01 8.23 2.38
N ASP A 62 12.04 9.29 1.57
CA ASP A 62 12.44 9.23 0.16
C ASP A 62 13.83 8.61 -0.03
N ALA A 63 14.82 8.98 0.80
CA ALA A 63 16.18 8.41 0.73
C ALA A 63 16.21 6.91 1.08
N ILE A 64 15.39 6.46 2.03
CA ILE A 64 15.26 5.05 2.40
C ILE A 64 14.60 4.27 1.25
N ILE A 65 13.54 4.83 0.66
CA ILE A 65 12.83 4.26 -0.49
C ILE A 65 13.78 4.05 -1.66
N GLU A 66 14.52 5.09 -2.05
CA GLU A 66 15.46 5.05 -3.17
C GLU A 66 16.54 3.99 -2.98
N ARG A 67 17.13 3.92 -1.77
CA ARG A 67 18.17 2.94 -1.43
C ARG A 67 17.66 1.50 -1.56
N HIS A 68 16.52 1.16 -0.94
CA HIS A 68 16.00 -0.20 -1.00
C HIS A 68 15.38 -0.53 -2.36
N ALA A 69 14.75 0.42 -3.03
CA ALA A 69 14.27 0.25 -4.39
C ALA A 69 15.42 -0.13 -5.34
N ALA A 70 16.55 0.60 -5.26
CA ALA A 70 17.74 0.28 -6.03
C ALA A 70 18.33 -1.10 -5.67
N ALA A 71 18.39 -1.45 -4.37
CA ALA A 71 18.94 -2.72 -3.91
C ALA A 71 18.15 -3.95 -4.39
N TYR A 72 16.85 -3.82 -4.57
CA TYR A 72 15.96 -4.91 -5.00
C TYR A 72 15.45 -4.77 -6.43
N GLY A 73 15.91 -3.77 -7.20
CA GLY A 73 15.52 -3.57 -8.60
C GLY A 73 14.07 -3.17 -8.78
N VAL A 74 13.49 -2.43 -7.83
CA VAL A 74 12.10 -1.95 -7.89
C VAL A 74 12.08 -0.45 -8.23
N ASP A 75 11.11 0.00 -9.02
CA ASP A 75 10.92 1.43 -9.27
C ASP A 75 10.56 2.16 -7.95
N PRO A 76 11.36 3.16 -7.50
CA PRO A 76 11.07 3.90 -6.28
C PRO A 76 9.73 4.63 -6.31
N VAL A 77 9.21 4.97 -7.50
CA VAL A 77 7.87 5.56 -7.66
C VAL A 77 6.79 4.52 -7.32
N LEU A 78 7.00 3.26 -7.68
CA LEU A 78 6.09 2.17 -7.32
C LEU A 78 6.10 1.91 -5.81
N VAL A 79 7.27 1.87 -5.19
CA VAL A 79 7.40 1.73 -3.72
C VAL A 79 6.66 2.86 -3.01
N ARG A 80 6.84 4.09 -3.46
CA ARG A 80 6.16 5.27 -2.93
C ARG A 80 4.64 5.16 -3.08
N ALA A 81 4.16 4.66 -4.23
CA ALA A 81 2.74 4.45 -4.49
C ALA A 81 2.14 3.40 -3.52
N VAL A 82 2.85 2.32 -3.25
CA VAL A 82 2.45 1.31 -2.26
C VAL A 82 2.37 1.93 -0.86
N ILE A 83 3.42 2.61 -0.38
CA ILE A 83 3.43 3.28 0.94
C ILE A 83 2.29 4.30 1.07
N GLN A 84 2.02 5.07 0.02
CA GLN A 84 0.94 6.04 -0.01
C GLN A 84 -0.43 5.38 0.21
N VAL A 85 -0.66 4.22 -0.39
CA VAL A 85 -1.94 3.50 -0.29
C VAL A 85 -2.04 2.73 1.03
N GLU A 86 -0.95 2.13 1.49
CA GLU A 86 -0.90 1.30 2.69
C GLU A 86 -1.04 2.10 3.98
N SER A 87 -0.30 3.17 4.13
CA SER A 87 -0.21 3.90 5.40
C SER A 87 -0.36 5.41 5.26
N ASN A 88 -0.44 5.94 4.04
CA ASN A 88 -0.32 7.39 3.82
C ASN A 88 0.97 7.97 4.45
N PHE A 89 2.06 7.19 4.48
CA PHE A 89 3.34 7.49 5.11
C PHE A 89 3.29 7.58 6.65
N ASP A 90 2.33 6.94 7.31
CA ASP A 90 2.33 6.81 8.77
C ASP A 90 3.13 5.56 9.20
N PRO A 91 4.31 5.73 9.86
CA PRO A 91 5.15 4.61 10.27
C PRO A 91 4.56 3.79 11.42
N ARG A 92 3.53 4.32 12.11
CA ARG A 92 2.85 3.64 13.22
C ARG A 92 1.49 3.07 12.84
N CYS A 93 1.14 3.11 11.55
CA CYS A 93 -0.12 2.59 11.05
C CYS A 93 -0.29 1.10 11.40
N VAL A 94 -1.47 0.74 11.89
CA VAL A 94 -1.87 -0.65 12.17
C VAL A 94 -3.24 -0.89 11.57
N SER A 95 -3.38 -1.93 10.72
CA SER A 95 -4.66 -2.31 10.15
C SER A 95 -5.45 -3.23 11.10
N ASN A 96 -6.76 -3.37 10.85
CA ASN A 96 -7.61 -4.29 11.61
C ASN A 96 -7.20 -5.77 11.43
N LYS A 97 -6.46 -6.08 10.37
CA LYS A 97 -5.93 -7.44 10.10
C LYS A 97 -4.56 -7.65 10.75
N GLY A 98 -3.99 -6.62 11.42
CA GLY A 98 -2.70 -6.69 12.09
C GLY A 98 -1.50 -6.35 11.22
N ALA A 99 -1.69 -5.86 10.00
CA ALA A 99 -0.61 -5.33 9.17
C ALA A 99 -0.06 -4.03 9.78
N ARG A 100 1.26 -3.77 9.67
CA ARG A 100 1.93 -2.72 10.45
C ARG A 100 2.95 -1.93 9.64
N GLY A 101 3.08 -0.65 9.99
CA GLY A 101 4.11 0.26 9.50
C GLY A 101 3.84 0.83 8.12
N LEU A 102 4.86 1.42 7.51
CA LEU A 102 4.78 2.17 6.26
C LEU A 102 4.23 1.34 5.09
N MET A 103 4.70 0.11 4.95
CA MET A 103 4.32 -0.82 3.88
C MET A 103 3.36 -1.91 4.36
N GLN A 104 2.75 -1.74 5.54
CA GLN A 104 1.73 -2.62 6.12
C GLN A 104 2.09 -4.11 6.07
N LEU A 105 3.26 -4.44 6.60
CA LEU A 105 3.71 -5.83 6.66
C LEU A 105 2.89 -6.61 7.69
N MET A 106 2.49 -7.83 7.32
CA MET A 106 1.97 -8.79 8.28
C MET A 106 3.12 -9.31 9.17
N PRO A 107 2.87 -9.61 10.46
CA PRO A 107 3.89 -10.13 11.36
C PRO A 107 4.65 -11.34 10.81
N GLU A 108 3.97 -12.25 10.13
CA GLU A 108 4.59 -13.43 9.51
C GLU A 108 5.53 -13.03 8.35
N THR A 109 5.14 -12.05 7.53
CA THR A 109 6.00 -11.50 6.49
C THR A 109 7.23 -10.84 7.10
N ALA A 110 7.06 -10.04 8.14
CA ALA A 110 8.15 -9.39 8.85
C ALA A 110 9.16 -10.42 9.40
N LYS A 111 8.67 -11.50 10.02
CA LYS A 111 9.49 -12.61 10.51
C LYS A 111 10.26 -13.29 9.37
N ARG A 112 9.61 -13.58 8.25
CA ARG A 112 10.22 -14.19 7.05
C ARG A 112 11.40 -13.38 6.52
N TYR A 113 11.30 -12.04 6.57
CA TYR A 113 12.36 -11.14 6.09
C TYR A 113 13.33 -10.66 7.17
N GLY A 114 13.26 -11.22 8.38
CA GLY A 114 14.16 -10.89 9.48
C GLY A 114 14.02 -9.44 9.96
N ILE A 115 12.79 -8.91 9.94
CA ILE A 115 12.45 -7.59 10.47
C ILE A 115 12.29 -7.70 11.98
N ARG A 116 13.12 -6.99 12.74
CA ARG A 116 13.11 -7.00 14.21
C ARG A 116 12.15 -5.98 14.79
N ASN A 117 12.11 -4.80 14.17
CA ASN A 117 11.16 -3.75 14.54
C ASN A 117 10.31 -3.36 13.32
N ILE A 118 9.06 -3.85 13.29
CA ILE A 118 8.14 -3.64 12.17
C ILE A 118 7.70 -2.17 12.02
N PHE A 119 7.89 -1.33 13.07
CA PHE A 119 7.59 0.11 13.04
C PHE A 119 8.81 0.96 12.73
N ASP A 120 10.01 0.37 12.65
CA ASP A 120 11.19 1.06 12.16
C ASP A 120 11.07 1.30 10.65
N PRO A 121 11.16 2.56 10.17
CA PRO A 121 10.98 2.88 8.76
C PRO A 121 11.96 2.16 7.84
N GLU A 122 13.23 2.04 8.26
CA GLU A 122 14.28 1.37 7.48
C GLU A 122 13.98 -0.12 7.31
N GLU A 123 13.67 -0.81 8.42
CA GLU A 123 13.39 -2.23 8.40
C GLU A 123 12.07 -2.54 7.66
N ASN A 124 11.03 -1.73 7.89
CA ASN A 124 9.73 -1.92 7.27
C ASN A 124 9.78 -1.73 5.74
N ILE A 125 10.41 -0.64 5.27
CA ILE A 125 10.56 -0.39 3.83
C ILE A 125 11.44 -1.48 3.20
N ARG A 126 12.54 -1.89 3.83
CA ARG A 126 13.38 -2.98 3.34
C ARG A 126 12.59 -4.27 3.13
N GLY A 127 11.77 -4.66 4.12
CA GLY A 127 10.95 -5.87 4.03
C GLY A 127 9.86 -5.78 2.98
N GLY A 128 9.14 -4.67 2.92
CA GLY A 128 8.06 -4.45 1.95
C GLY A 128 8.55 -4.34 0.51
N VAL A 129 9.68 -3.67 0.28
CA VAL A 129 10.29 -3.60 -1.06
C VAL A 129 10.75 -4.98 -1.52
N ARG A 130 11.32 -5.78 -0.61
CA ARG A 130 11.70 -7.16 -0.92
C ARG A 130 10.48 -8.01 -1.29
N GLU A 131 9.39 -7.94 -0.53
CA GLU A 131 8.15 -8.65 -0.85
C GLU A 131 7.61 -8.22 -2.22
N LEU A 132 7.57 -6.91 -2.48
CA LEU A 132 7.13 -6.38 -3.76
C LEU A 132 8.00 -6.86 -4.92
N ALA A 133 9.33 -6.91 -4.75
CA ALA A 133 10.26 -7.43 -5.75
C ALA A 133 10.00 -8.91 -6.06
N GLU A 134 9.82 -9.74 -5.02
CA GLU A 134 9.52 -11.17 -5.19
C GLU A 134 8.20 -11.37 -5.96
N LEU A 135 7.19 -10.54 -5.69
CA LEU A 135 5.90 -10.60 -6.39
C LEU A 135 6.01 -10.11 -7.85
N LEU A 136 6.79 -9.07 -8.12
CA LEU A 136 7.04 -8.62 -9.50
C LEU A 136 7.69 -9.71 -10.33
N VAL A 137 8.70 -10.40 -9.79
CA VAL A 137 9.33 -11.56 -10.45
C VAL A 137 8.32 -12.68 -10.66
N MET A 138 7.53 -13.03 -9.64
CA MET A 138 6.53 -14.11 -9.71
C MET A 138 5.47 -13.87 -10.79
N PHE A 139 5.05 -12.63 -10.98
CA PHE A 139 4.02 -12.26 -11.96
C PHE A 139 4.59 -11.63 -13.23
N HIS A 140 5.90 -11.82 -13.52
CA HIS A 140 6.54 -11.39 -14.78
C HIS A 140 6.33 -9.90 -15.08
N ASP A 141 6.52 -9.05 -14.06
CA ASP A 141 6.32 -7.60 -14.12
C ASP A 141 4.88 -7.14 -14.45
N ASP A 142 3.89 -8.05 -14.31
CA ASP A 142 2.47 -7.65 -14.35
C ASP A 142 2.11 -6.88 -13.07
N LEU A 143 2.26 -5.55 -13.13
CA LEU A 143 2.03 -4.65 -11.98
C LEU A 143 0.64 -4.84 -11.33
N PRO A 144 -0.46 -4.91 -12.10
CA PRO A 144 -1.78 -5.16 -11.50
C PRO A 144 -1.85 -6.46 -10.71
N ARG A 145 -1.27 -7.55 -11.20
CA ARG A 145 -1.23 -8.84 -10.49
C ARG A 145 -0.30 -8.82 -9.29
N ALA A 146 0.88 -8.21 -9.41
CA ALA A 146 1.82 -8.07 -8.31
C ALA A 146 1.23 -7.24 -7.17
N LEU A 147 0.58 -6.12 -7.47
CA LEU A 147 -0.12 -5.28 -6.49
C LEU A 147 -1.32 -6.01 -5.86
N ALA A 148 -2.08 -6.77 -6.65
CA ALA A 148 -3.16 -7.59 -6.12
C ALA A 148 -2.64 -8.67 -5.16
N ALA A 149 -1.49 -9.28 -5.48
CA ALA A 149 -0.85 -10.28 -4.64
C ALA A 149 -0.27 -9.67 -3.36
N TYR A 150 0.26 -8.46 -3.44
CA TYR A 150 0.73 -7.73 -2.26
C TYR A 150 -0.40 -7.51 -1.24
N ASN A 151 -1.58 -7.11 -1.72
CA ASN A 151 -2.75 -6.84 -0.86
C ASN A 151 -3.51 -8.11 -0.42
N ALA A 152 -3.75 -9.06 -1.34
CA ALA A 152 -4.61 -10.23 -1.10
C ALA A 152 -3.83 -11.53 -0.88
N GLY A 153 -2.51 -11.50 -1.04
CA GLY A 153 -1.67 -12.70 -1.06
C GLY A 153 -1.59 -13.36 -2.43
N GLN A 154 -0.41 -13.89 -2.76
CA GLN A 154 -0.14 -14.56 -4.04
C GLN A 154 -1.10 -15.74 -4.31
N GLY A 155 -1.49 -16.49 -3.27
CA GLY A 155 -2.41 -17.62 -3.41
C GLY A 155 -3.78 -17.22 -3.97
N ALA A 156 -4.29 -16.05 -3.61
CA ALA A 156 -5.54 -15.54 -4.16
C ALA A 156 -5.41 -15.22 -5.66
N VAL A 157 -4.32 -14.55 -6.06
CA VAL A 157 -4.08 -14.20 -7.47
C VAL A 157 -3.88 -15.44 -8.34
N LEU A 158 -3.17 -16.45 -7.84
CA LEU A 158 -3.00 -17.73 -8.53
C LEU A 158 -4.34 -18.48 -8.67
N LYS A 159 -5.14 -18.54 -7.59
CA LYS A 159 -6.46 -19.19 -7.59
C LYS A 159 -7.40 -18.59 -8.64
N TYR A 160 -7.41 -17.28 -8.79
CA TYR A 160 -8.30 -16.58 -9.74
C TYR A 160 -7.65 -16.33 -11.10
N ALA A 161 -6.40 -16.79 -11.31
CA ALA A 161 -5.61 -16.54 -12.51
C ALA A 161 -5.54 -15.04 -12.90
N GLY A 162 -5.66 -14.14 -11.91
CA GLY A 162 -5.70 -12.70 -12.09
C GLY A 162 -6.05 -11.96 -10.81
N ILE A 163 -6.50 -10.71 -10.93
CA ILE A 163 -6.94 -9.92 -9.77
C ILE A 163 -8.19 -10.59 -9.18
N PRO A 164 -8.15 -11.03 -7.90
CA PRO A 164 -9.31 -11.66 -7.28
C PRO A 164 -10.48 -10.66 -7.20
N PRO A 165 -11.74 -11.11 -7.31
CA PRO A 165 -12.92 -10.24 -7.31
C PRO A 165 -13.26 -9.71 -5.89
N TYR A 166 -12.24 -9.37 -5.12
CA TYR A 166 -12.38 -8.76 -3.82
C TYR A 166 -12.45 -7.23 -3.96
N ALA A 167 -13.53 -6.61 -3.50
CA ALA A 167 -13.74 -5.16 -3.63
C ALA A 167 -12.57 -4.35 -3.04
N GLU A 168 -11.99 -4.81 -1.92
CA GLU A 168 -10.80 -4.22 -1.29
C GLU A 168 -9.61 -4.25 -2.24
N THR A 169 -9.28 -5.44 -2.77
CA THR A 169 -8.11 -5.63 -3.65
C THR A 169 -8.26 -4.88 -4.97
N MET A 170 -9.43 -4.94 -5.60
CA MET A 170 -9.69 -4.17 -6.83
C MET A 170 -9.53 -2.66 -6.61
N THR A 171 -9.98 -2.16 -5.46
CA THR A 171 -9.83 -0.75 -5.10
C THR A 171 -8.37 -0.41 -4.80
N TYR A 172 -7.66 -1.28 -4.10
CA TYR A 172 -6.24 -1.14 -3.81
C TYR A 172 -5.42 -1.00 -5.08
N VAL A 173 -5.58 -1.93 -6.03
CA VAL A 173 -4.87 -1.89 -7.32
C VAL A 173 -5.15 -0.58 -8.06
N LYS A 174 -6.42 -0.16 -8.14
CA LYS A 174 -6.77 1.12 -8.79
C LYS A 174 -6.08 2.32 -8.15
N ARG A 175 -6.01 2.37 -6.82
CA ARG A 175 -5.35 3.45 -6.08
C ARG A 175 -3.85 3.46 -6.33
N ALA A 176 -3.17 2.31 -6.14
CA ALA A 176 -1.74 2.19 -6.32
C ALA A 176 -1.31 2.53 -7.74
N MET A 177 -2.03 2.01 -8.74
CA MET A 177 -1.78 2.33 -10.15
C MET A 177 -2.04 3.80 -10.46
N SER A 178 -3.06 4.42 -9.85
CA SER A 178 -3.34 5.86 -10.04
C SER A 178 -2.22 6.73 -9.47
N VAL A 179 -1.69 6.38 -8.29
CA VAL A 179 -0.52 7.06 -7.71
C VAL A 179 0.69 6.84 -8.59
N TYR A 180 0.95 5.60 -9.00
CA TYR A 180 2.13 5.24 -9.78
C TYR A 180 2.18 5.96 -11.13
N TYR A 181 1.08 5.98 -11.89
CA TYR A 181 1.03 6.65 -13.20
C TYR A 181 0.78 8.16 -13.11
N GLY A 182 0.30 8.68 -11.98
CA GLY A 182 -0.11 10.08 -11.84
C GLY A 182 -1.39 10.42 -12.62
N THR A 183 -2.16 9.41 -13.00
CA THR A 183 -3.43 9.53 -13.74
C THR A 183 -4.47 8.56 -13.18
N PRO A 184 -5.78 8.89 -13.21
CA PRO A 184 -6.83 8.00 -12.74
C PRO A 184 -6.81 6.65 -13.46
N TYR A 185 -6.63 5.56 -12.73
CA TYR A 185 -6.58 4.21 -13.30
C TYR A 185 -7.95 3.54 -13.21
N GLY A 186 -8.39 2.89 -14.29
CA GLY A 186 -9.65 2.15 -14.34
C GLY A 186 -10.92 3.00 -14.36
N GLN A 187 -10.82 4.30 -14.61
CA GLN A 187 -11.94 5.10 -15.08
C GLN A 187 -12.00 4.98 -16.61
N ALA A 188 -13.21 4.87 -17.18
CA ALA A 188 -13.42 4.77 -18.61
C ALA A 188 -13.15 6.10 -19.32
N THR A 189 -11.92 6.57 -19.25
CA THR A 189 -11.37 7.54 -20.19
C THR A 189 -10.54 6.72 -21.16
N SER A 190 -10.98 6.69 -22.41
CA SER A 190 -10.33 6.03 -23.51
C SER A 190 -8.81 6.17 -23.46
N PHE A 191 -8.10 5.15 -22.99
CA PHE A 191 -6.67 5.00 -23.21
C PHE A 191 -6.40 4.57 -24.65
N ALA A 192 -7.17 5.13 -25.62
CA ALA A 192 -6.82 5.07 -27.02
C ALA A 192 -5.59 5.98 -27.20
N GLY A 193 -4.39 5.40 -27.04
CA GLY A 193 -3.15 6.03 -27.48
C GLY A 193 -2.09 6.37 -26.45
N SER A 194 -2.28 6.26 -25.15
CA SER A 194 -1.14 6.38 -24.23
C SER A 194 -0.43 5.02 -24.13
N LYS A 195 0.65 4.86 -24.89
CA LYS A 195 1.64 3.79 -24.62
C LYS A 195 1.95 3.86 -23.12
N ALA A 196 1.80 2.73 -22.41
CA ALA A 196 2.35 2.60 -21.06
C ALA A 196 3.72 3.27 -21.04
N PRO A 197 4.02 4.17 -20.09
CA PRO A 197 5.32 4.76 -20.03
C PRO A 197 6.33 3.63 -20.02
N LYS A 198 7.17 3.54 -21.07
CA LYS A 198 8.29 2.61 -21.06
C LYS A 198 9.04 2.93 -19.78
N LEU A 199 9.20 1.95 -18.91
CA LEU A 199 10.10 2.03 -17.77
C LEU A 199 11.42 2.60 -18.27
N LYS A 200 11.70 3.87 -17.96
CA LYS A 200 12.97 4.50 -18.29
C LYS A 200 14.01 3.88 -17.35
N GLY A 201 14.72 2.96 -17.85
CA GLY A 201 15.70 2.15 -17.20
C GLY A 201 15.30 0.71 -17.45
N GLY A 202 15.88 0.09 -18.45
CA GLY A 202 15.94 -1.36 -18.50
C GLY A 202 16.67 -1.78 -17.23
N PHE A 203 15.92 -2.11 -16.21
CA PHE A 203 16.46 -2.80 -15.05
C PHE A 203 16.79 -4.23 -15.50
N THR A 204 17.89 -4.35 -16.24
CA THR A 204 18.60 -5.59 -16.41
C THR A 204 19.51 -5.78 -15.19
N ALA A 205 18.95 -5.76 -13.99
CA ALA A 205 19.60 -6.49 -12.92
C ALA A 205 19.43 -7.98 -13.28
N PRO A 206 20.50 -8.76 -13.41
CA PRO A 206 20.34 -10.16 -13.71
C PRO A 206 19.50 -10.78 -12.58
N VAL A 207 18.39 -11.42 -12.94
CA VAL A 207 17.50 -12.18 -12.03
C VAL A 207 18.31 -13.17 -11.17
N ALA A 208 19.51 -13.52 -11.60
CA ALA A 208 20.48 -14.34 -10.87
C ALA A 208 21.04 -13.71 -9.57
N ALA A 209 20.98 -12.38 -9.40
CA ALA A 209 21.52 -11.72 -8.19
C ALA A 209 20.51 -11.65 -7.03
N VAL A 210 19.24 -11.96 -7.27
CA VAL A 210 18.16 -11.98 -6.25
C VAL A 210 17.86 -13.42 -5.79
N MET A 211 18.61 -14.41 -6.25
CA MET A 211 18.49 -15.77 -5.73
C MET A 211 19.02 -15.82 -4.29
N LEU A 212 18.10 -15.60 -3.36
CA LEU A 212 18.34 -15.80 -1.93
C LEU A 212 18.39 -17.30 -1.61
N PRO A 213 19.25 -17.73 -0.65
CA PRO A 213 19.35 -19.14 -0.26
C PRO A 213 17.97 -19.63 0.24
N GLY A 214 17.37 -20.61 -0.45
CA GLY A 214 16.11 -21.25 -0.09
C GLY A 214 15.01 -21.20 -1.12
N MET A 215 15.11 -20.44 -2.21
CA MET A 215 14.12 -20.43 -3.29
C MET A 215 14.38 -21.64 -4.22
N ARG A 216 13.52 -22.65 -4.15
CA ARG A 216 13.46 -23.69 -5.19
C ARG A 216 12.55 -23.21 -6.31
N TYR A 217 13.12 -23.09 -7.50
CA TYR A 217 12.37 -22.89 -8.74
C TYR A 217 11.49 -24.11 -9.00
N LEU A 218 10.18 -23.97 -8.83
CA LEU A 218 9.20 -24.93 -9.34
C LEU A 218 8.83 -24.49 -10.77
N GLY A 219 9.76 -24.69 -11.67
CA GLY A 219 9.54 -24.33 -13.07
C GLY A 219 10.37 -25.21 -13.99
N SER A 220 9.64 -25.88 -14.89
CA SER A 220 10.06 -26.71 -16.01
C SER A 220 10.35 -28.18 -15.70
N THR A 221 9.32 -28.99 -15.78
CA THR A 221 9.44 -30.31 -16.42
C THR A 221 8.81 -30.20 -17.80
N ASN A 222 9.62 -30.57 -18.79
CA ASN A 222 9.20 -30.82 -20.18
C ASN A 222 7.93 -31.66 -20.27
#